data_8480f0b513bc01db41ac76eee85f87d9
#
_entry.id   8480f0b513bc01db41ac76eee85f87d9
#
_cell.length_a   1.000
_cell.length_b   1.000
_cell.length_c   1.000
_cell.angle_alpha   90.00
_cell.angle_beta   90.00
_cell.angle_gamma   90.00
#
_symmetry.space_group_name_H-M   'P 1'
#
loop_
_entity.id
_entity.type
_entity.pdbx_description
1 polymer ?
#
loop_
_entity_poly.entity_id
_entity_poly.type
_entity_poly.pdbx_seq_one_letter_code
_entity_poly.pdbx_strand_id
1 'polypeptide(L)'
;FLYKKKEMKIWDGNHLDLTFEKKENNIKFIGKKGNNVICKYYTKKIRKNFQSQVKSINYNKHFWEIKLNTEKIVKARSVIFTCPYPQLKKIARKYLDKKFLKLKITMEPNITTMVAFKNQKNIPVSSIKFNDEVLTWAANENSKKRFKSSNSLWTLQSSVKWAKKSINFYKKNKNVENMLISKFLNFTGFKKNKIIFKKTHGWKYS
;
A
#
# COMPACT_ATOMS: atom_id res chain seq x y z
N PHE A 1 -6.25 -4.84 -20.77
CA PHE A 1 -6.61 -3.50 -21.26
C PHE A 1 -5.48 -2.48 -20.98
N LEU A 2 -5.15 -2.14 -19.72
CA LEU A 2 -4.14 -1.13 -19.37
C LEU A 2 -2.71 -1.47 -19.85
N TYR A 3 -2.39 -2.73 -19.98
CA TYR A 3 -1.14 -3.19 -20.58
C TYR A 3 -1.10 -2.82 -22.09
N LYS A 4 -2.17 -3.12 -22.84
CA LYS A 4 -2.31 -2.71 -24.25
C LYS A 4 -2.25 -1.18 -24.44
N LYS A 5 -2.78 -0.40 -23.48
CA LYS A 5 -2.68 1.08 -23.46
C LYS A 5 -1.32 1.60 -23.00
N LYS A 6 -0.34 0.72 -22.77
CA LYS A 6 1.03 1.04 -22.31
C LYS A 6 1.10 1.82 -20.98
N GLU A 7 0.05 1.77 -20.17
CA GLU A 7 0.02 2.35 -18.81
C GLU A 7 0.61 1.39 -17.78
N MET A 8 0.57 0.10 -18.06
CA MET A 8 1.19 -0.96 -17.26
C MET A 8 2.26 -1.68 -18.07
N LYS A 9 3.17 -2.34 -17.38
CA LYS A 9 4.17 -3.24 -17.94
C LYS A 9 4.35 -4.48 -17.09
N ILE A 10 4.89 -5.53 -17.65
CA ILE A 10 5.32 -6.71 -16.91
C ILE A 10 6.50 -6.32 -16.02
N TRP A 11 6.52 -6.82 -14.81
CA TRP A 11 7.65 -6.71 -13.90
C TRP A 11 8.47 -8.00 -13.98
N ASP A 12 9.35 -8.02 -14.98
CA ASP A 12 10.26 -9.12 -15.19
C ASP A 12 11.36 -9.16 -14.13
N GLY A 13 11.98 -10.33 -14.01
CA GLY A 13 13.16 -10.53 -13.20
C GLY A 13 13.00 -11.64 -12.17
N ASN A 14 14.02 -11.82 -11.35
CA ASN A 14 14.07 -12.88 -10.36
C ASN A 14 13.21 -12.51 -9.14
N HIS A 15 12.16 -13.27 -8.91
CA HIS A 15 11.29 -13.18 -7.74
C HIS A 15 11.55 -14.35 -6.81
N LEU A 16 12.33 -14.10 -5.77
CA LEU A 16 12.75 -15.11 -4.80
C LEU A 16 11.62 -15.38 -3.78
N ASP A 17 11.29 -16.62 -3.57
CA ASP A 17 10.37 -17.07 -2.53
C ASP A 17 11.10 -17.98 -1.55
N LEU A 18 11.19 -17.55 -0.28
CA LEU A 18 11.85 -18.25 0.81
C LEU A 18 10.85 -18.92 1.75
N THR A 19 9.56 -18.96 1.40
CA THR A 19 8.53 -19.61 2.24
C THR A 19 8.42 -21.12 1.98
N PHE A 20 9.11 -21.61 0.95
CA PHE A 20 9.01 -22.99 0.48
C PHE A 20 7.60 -23.43 0.01
N GLU A 21 6.69 -22.45 -0.14
CA GLU A 21 5.37 -22.70 -0.72
C GLU A 21 5.48 -22.93 -2.23
N LYS A 22 4.49 -23.65 -2.77
CA LYS A 22 4.42 -23.97 -4.20
C LYS A 22 4.50 -22.69 -5.04
N LYS A 23 5.47 -22.59 -5.94
CA LYS A 23 5.64 -21.40 -6.81
C LYS A 23 4.43 -21.29 -7.74
N GLU A 24 3.70 -20.21 -7.63
CA GLU A 24 2.79 -19.80 -8.68
C GLU A 24 3.59 -18.94 -9.70
N ASN A 25 3.67 -19.44 -10.94
CA ASN A 25 4.29 -18.70 -12.06
C ASN A 25 3.35 -17.58 -12.55
N ASN A 26 3.00 -16.66 -11.67
CA ASN A 26 2.11 -15.56 -12.00
C ASN A 26 2.89 -14.39 -12.61
N ILE A 27 2.48 -13.98 -13.81
CA ILE A 27 2.99 -12.76 -14.46
C ILE A 27 2.65 -11.56 -13.57
N LYS A 28 3.66 -10.82 -13.14
CA LYS A 28 3.49 -9.62 -12.30
C LYS A 28 3.42 -8.37 -13.16
N PHE A 29 2.37 -7.59 -12.98
CA PHE A 29 2.19 -6.32 -13.66
C PHE A 29 2.43 -5.15 -12.71
N ILE A 30 3.06 -4.09 -13.20
CA ILE A 30 3.27 -2.84 -12.48
C ILE A 30 2.88 -1.65 -13.36
N GLY A 31 2.41 -0.58 -12.73
CA GLY A 31 2.20 0.68 -13.44
C GLY A 31 3.52 1.30 -13.88
N LYS A 32 3.61 1.80 -15.11
CA LYS A 32 4.84 2.40 -15.68
C LYS A 32 5.40 3.54 -14.83
N LYS A 33 4.54 4.47 -14.42
CA LYS A 33 4.93 5.65 -13.62
C LYS A 33 4.72 5.48 -12.12
N GLY A 34 3.92 4.47 -11.71
CA GLY A 34 3.56 4.18 -10.34
C GLY A 34 2.30 3.35 -10.27
N ASN A 35 2.04 2.65 -9.16
CA ASN A 35 0.88 1.75 -9.06
C ASN A 35 -0.48 2.49 -9.08
N ASN A 36 -0.48 3.81 -8.83
CA ASN A 36 -1.67 4.65 -8.92
C ASN A 36 -2.06 5.00 -10.37
N VAL A 37 -1.34 4.52 -11.37
CA VAL A 37 -1.66 4.76 -12.79
C VAL A 37 -3.06 4.26 -13.16
N ILE A 38 -3.49 3.16 -12.57
CA ILE A 38 -4.84 2.60 -12.78
C ILE A 38 -5.90 3.64 -12.39
N CYS A 39 -5.83 4.13 -11.15
CA CYS A 39 -6.76 5.15 -10.67
C CYS A 39 -6.67 6.44 -11.50
N LYS A 40 -5.47 6.88 -11.84
CA LYS A 40 -5.26 8.07 -12.68
C LYS A 40 -5.87 7.92 -14.06
N TYR A 41 -5.74 6.75 -14.68
CA TYR A 41 -6.29 6.49 -16.01
C TYR A 41 -7.82 6.56 -16.01
N TYR A 42 -8.48 5.82 -15.12
CA TYR A 42 -9.95 5.78 -15.07
C TYR A 42 -10.59 7.08 -14.56
N THR A 43 -9.84 7.88 -13.83
CA THR A 43 -10.35 9.16 -13.29
C THR A 43 -9.91 10.38 -14.08
N LYS A 44 -9.37 10.24 -15.31
CA LYS A 44 -8.91 11.39 -16.12
C LYS A 44 -9.97 12.48 -16.28
N LYS A 45 -11.22 12.08 -16.56
CA LYS A 45 -12.37 12.98 -16.81
C LYS A 45 -13.21 13.24 -15.57
N ILE A 46 -12.82 12.75 -14.39
CA ILE A 46 -13.57 12.91 -13.14
C ILE A 46 -12.96 14.04 -12.34
N ARG A 47 -13.80 14.95 -11.85
CA ARG A 47 -13.38 15.98 -10.88
C ARG A 47 -12.88 15.32 -9.59
N LYS A 48 -11.74 15.75 -9.10
CA LYS A 48 -11.08 15.18 -7.93
C LYS A 48 -10.92 16.23 -6.86
N ASN A 49 -11.30 15.90 -5.64
CA ASN A 49 -11.05 16.71 -4.45
C ASN A 49 -10.08 15.91 -3.56
N PHE A 50 -8.83 16.36 -3.51
CA PHE A 50 -7.82 15.78 -2.63
C PHE A 50 -7.89 16.42 -1.24
N GLN A 51 -7.30 15.76 -0.23
CA GLN A 51 -7.29 16.20 1.17
C GLN A 51 -8.69 16.46 1.75
N SER A 52 -9.69 15.81 1.15
CA SER A 52 -11.11 15.99 1.48
C SER A 52 -11.64 14.69 2.08
N GLN A 53 -11.54 14.55 3.39
CA GLN A 53 -12.06 13.40 4.12
C GLN A 53 -13.56 13.55 4.36
N VAL A 54 -14.34 12.53 4.03
CA VAL A 54 -15.76 12.48 4.38
C VAL A 54 -15.91 12.22 5.88
N LYS A 55 -16.58 13.12 6.58
CA LYS A 55 -16.92 12.98 8.01
C LYS A 55 -18.22 12.24 8.22
N SER A 56 -19.24 12.60 7.48
CA SER A 56 -20.58 12.01 7.57
C SER A 56 -21.32 12.11 6.24
N ILE A 57 -22.34 11.28 6.10
CA ILE A 57 -23.31 11.37 5.01
C ILE A 57 -24.71 11.40 5.57
N ASN A 58 -25.61 12.08 4.89
CA ASN A 58 -27.03 12.08 5.17
C ASN A 58 -27.83 12.00 3.87
N TYR A 59 -28.94 11.26 3.88
CA TYR A 59 -29.87 11.22 2.73
C TYR A 59 -31.06 12.10 3.04
N ASN A 60 -31.26 13.10 2.20
CA ASN A 60 -32.36 14.04 2.32
C ASN A 60 -33.32 13.80 1.14
N LYS A 61 -34.26 12.85 1.31
CA LYS A 61 -35.33 12.45 0.37
C LYS A 61 -35.02 12.48 -1.16
N HIS A 62 -34.18 13.42 -1.61
CA HIS A 62 -33.87 13.67 -3.03
C HIS A 62 -32.40 13.52 -3.38
N PHE A 63 -31.50 13.70 -2.42
CA PHE A 63 -30.04 13.67 -2.61
C PHE A 63 -29.29 13.31 -1.35
N TRP A 64 -28.05 12.91 -1.55
CA TRP A 64 -27.05 12.69 -0.48
C TRP A 64 -26.35 14.01 -0.15
N GLU A 65 -26.25 14.30 1.14
CA GLU A 65 -25.41 15.36 1.68
C GLU A 65 -24.17 14.73 2.29
N ILE A 66 -23.01 15.11 1.76
CA ILE A 66 -21.71 14.55 2.14
C ILE A 66 -20.92 15.66 2.82
N LYS A 67 -20.78 15.58 4.16
CA LYS A 67 -20.00 16.55 4.94
C LYS A 67 -18.52 16.17 4.93
N LEU A 68 -17.66 17.11 4.55
CA LEU A 68 -16.21 16.96 4.49
C LEU A 68 -15.53 17.48 5.78
N ASN A 69 -14.27 17.12 5.99
CA ASN A 69 -13.43 17.65 7.07
C ASN A 69 -13.17 19.16 6.97
N THR A 70 -13.37 19.76 5.81
CA THR A 70 -13.30 21.20 5.54
C THR A 70 -14.63 21.92 5.83
N GLU A 71 -15.57 21.26 6.51
CA GLU A 71 -16.95 21.70 6.79
C GLU A 71 -17.80 21.91 5.51
N LYS A 72 -17.25 21.76 4.34
CA LYS A 72 -17.96 21.81 3.06
C LYS A 72 -18.95 20.66 2.94
N ILE A 73 -20.15 20.97 2.41
CA ILE A 73 -21.17 19.99 2.08
C ILE A 73 -21.19 19.79 0.56
N VAL A 74 -21.14 18.57 0.11
CA VAL A 74 -21.29 18.17 -1.29
C VAL A 74 -22.62 17.42 -1.43
N LYS A 75 -23.43 17.82 -2.40
CA LYS A 75 -24.70 17.15 -2.75
C LYS A 75 -24.49 16.21 -3.92
N ALA A 76 -25.08 15.00 -3.86
CA ALA A 76 -24.99 14.00 -4.91
C ALA A 76 -26.28 13.17 -4.99
N ARG A 77 -26.65 12.75 -6.21
CA ARG A 77 -27.79 11.82 -6.42
C ARG A 77 -27.46 10.41 -5.96
N SER A 78 -26.21 10.00 -6.13
CA SER A 78 -25.73 8.67 -5.76
C SER A 78 -24.34 8.76 -5.16
N VAL A 79 -23.99 7.78 -4.30
CA VAL A 79 -22.67 7.69 -3.67
C VAL A 79 -22.14 6.27 -3.86
N ILE A 80 -20.90 6.16 -4.36
CA ILE A 80 -20.17 4.90 -4.47
C ILE A 80 -19.04 4.93 -3.46
N PHE A 81 -19.03 3.96 -2.54
CA PHE A 81 -17.98 3.82 -1.53
C PHE A 81 -16.91 2.87 -2.01
N THR A 82 -15.68 3.35 -2.05
CA THR A 82 -14.48 2.55 -2.38
C THR A 82 -13.48 2.50 -1.21
N CYS A 83 -13.87 3.05 -0.06
CA CYS A 83 -13.06 3.01 1.15
C CYS A 83 -13.12 1.62 1.83
N PRO A 84 -12.12 1.27 2.66
CA PRO A 84 -12.14 0.04 3.45
C PRO A 84 -13.41 -0.15 4.27
N TYR A 85 -13.86 -1.40 4.41
CA TYR A 85 -15.11 -1.75 5.07
C TYR A 85 -15.29 -1.16 6.50
N PRO A 86 -14.27 -1.15 7.38
CA PRO A 86 -14.41 -0.51 8.69
C PRO A 86 -14.70 0.99 8.62
N GLN A 87 -14.14 1.67 7.61
CA GLN A 87 -14.40 3.09 7.36
C GLN A 87 -15.81 3.30 6.79
N LEU A 88 -16.24 2.45 5.86
CA LEU A 88 -17.61 2.44 5.34
C LEU A 88 -18.63 2.29 6.48
N LYS A 89 -18.45 1.30 7.36
CA LYS A 89 -19.34 1.10 8.52
C LYS A 89 -19.41 2.34 9.40
N LYS A 90 -18.29 3.03 9.63
CA LYS A 90 -18.26 4.25 10.44
C LYS A 90 -19.09 5.38 9.83
N ILE A 91 -19.06 5.53 8.50
CA ILE A 91 -19.68 6.66 7.79
C ILE A 91 -21.13 6.37 7.42
N ALA A 92 -21.44 5.15 6.99
CA ALA A 92 -22.69 4.82 6.28
C ALA A 92 -23.55 3.77 7.00
N ARG A 93 -23.23 3.38 8.25
CA ARG A 93 -23.89 2.27 8.97
C ARG A 93 -25.41 2.28 8.90
N LYS A 94 -26.04 3.45 9.04
CA LYS A 94 -27.51 3.61 9.04
C LYS A 94 -28.16 3.34 7.67
N TYR A 95 -27.37 3.31 6.62
CA TYR A 95 -27.82 3.09 5.23
C TYR A 95 -27.44 1.71 4.70
N LEU A 96 -26.69 0.91 5.48
CA LEU A 96 -26.29 -0.42 5.08
C LEU A 96 -27.34 -1.45 5.49
N ASP A 97 -27.66 -2.36 4.56
CA ASP A 97 -28.53 -3.50 4.83
C ASP A 97 -28.00 -4.32 6.03
N LYS A 98 -28.93 -4.88 6.84
CA LYS A 98 -28.59 -5.73 7.99
C LYS A 98 -27.74 -6.94 7.58
N LYS A 99 -28.00 -7.53 6.42
CA LYS A 99 -27.21 -8.64 5.86
C LYS A 99 -25.76 -8.21 5.64
N PHE A 100 -25.55 -7.01 5.05
CA PHE A 100 -24.22 -6.45 4.83
C PHE A 100 -23.48 -6.17 6.13
N LEU A 101 -24.17 -5.66 7.15
CA LEU A 101 -23.59 -5.40 8.48
C LEU A 101 -23.14 -6.67 9.22
N LYS A 102 -23.75 -7.84 8.91
CA LYS A 102 -23.39 -9.14 9.48
C LYS A 102 -22.16 -9.78 8.83
N LEU A 103 -21.68 -9.23 7.70
CA LEU A 103 -20.49 -9.77 7.03
C LEU A 103 -19.26 -9.61 7.94
N LYS A 104 -18.57 -10.73 8.15
CA LYS A 104 -17.28 -10.76 8.86
C LYS A 104 -16.14 -10.48 7.86
N ILE A 105 -16.01 -9.22 7.45
CA ILE A 105 -14.93 -8.79 6.57
C ILE A 105 -13.75 -8.40 7.44
N THR A 106 -12.68 -9.20 7.37
CA THR A 106 -11.41 -8.92 8.05
C THR A 106 -10.49 -8.18 7.11
N MET A 107 -9.92 -7.08 7.55
CA MET A 107 -8.89 -6.33 6.85
C MET A 107 -7.64 -6.30 7.71
N GLU A 108 -6.53 -6.71 7.14
CA GLU A 108 -5.29 -6.90 7.86
C GLU A 108 -4.39 -5.66 7.77
N PRO A 109 -3.72 -5.26 8.86
CA PRO A 109 -2.78 -4.15 8.79
C PRO A 109 -1.47 -4.55 8.13
N ASN A 110 -0.78 -3.56 7.54
CA ASN A 110 0.57 -3.69 7.03
C ASN A 110 1.40 -2.46 7.40
N ILE A 111 2.68 -2.64 7.69
CA ILE A 111 3.65 -1.56 7.84
C ILE A 111 4.65 -1.67 6.70
N THR A 112 4.75 -0.62 5.92
CA THR A 112 5.64 -0.53 4.76
C THR A 112 6.73 0.49 5.01
N THR A 113 7.99 0.09 4.85
CA THR A 113 9.15 0.97 4.94
C THR A 113 9.84 1.08 3.59
N MET A 114 9.95 2.29 3.06
CA MET A 114 10.82 2.60 1.92
C MET A 114 12.20 2.95 2.45
N VAL A 115 13.24 2.37 1.85
CA VAL A 115 14.63 2.62 2.24
C VAL A 115 15.51 2.75 1.00
N ALA A 116 16.46 3.71 1.04
CA ALA A 116 17.46 3.91 0.01
C ALA A 116 18.87 3.78 0.58
N PHE A 117 19.74 3.08 -0.14
CA PHE A 117 21.14 2.85 0.24
C PHE A 117 22.06 3.44 -0.82
N LYS A 118 23.04 4.22 -0.37
CA LYS A 118 24.12 4.77 -1.22
C LYS A 118 25.18 3.71 -1.50
N ASN A 119 25.57 3.58 -2.77
CA ASN A 119 26.69 2.75 -3.18
C ASN A 119 26.65 1.30 -2.64
N GLN A 120 25.48 0.69 -2.58
CA GLN A 120 25.36 -0.73 -2.27
C GLN A 120 25.34 -1.55 -3.57
N LYS A 121 25.98 -2.73 -3.51
CA LYS A 121 25.99 -3.69 -4.62
C LYS A 121 24.55 -4.03 -4.99
N ASN A 122 24.26 -3.97 -6.29
CA ASN A 122 22.93 -4.35 -6.75
C ASN A 122 22.73 -5.86 -6.57
N ILE A 123 21.65 -6.23 -5.89
CA ILE A 123 21.23 -7.63 -5.77
C ILE A 123 20.36 -7.93 -6.99
N PRO A 124 20.65 -8.97 -7.79
CA PRO A 124 19.94 -9.28 -9.03
C PRO A 124 18.59 -9.97 -8.73
N VAL A 125 17.81 -9.38 -7.81
CA VAL A 125 16.50 -9.86 -7.38
C VAL A 125 15.50 -8.73 -7.50
N SER A 126 14.33 -9.04 -8.06
CA SER A 126 13.23 -8.08 -8.21
C SER A 126 12.35 -7.99 -6.96
N SER A 127 12.04 -9.12 -6.35
CA SER A 127 11.36 -9.16 -5.05
C SER A 127 11.74 -10.41 -4.26
N ILE A 128 11.58 -10.33 -2.95
CA ILE A 128 11.85 -11.43 -2.03
C ILE A 128 10.62 -11.61 -1.15
N LYS A 129 10.08 -12.80 -1.06
CA LYS A 129 9.10 -13.22 -0.06
C LYS A 129 9.86 -13.96 1.03
N PHE A 130 9.72 -13.52 2.27
CA PHE A 130 10.46 -14.05 3.42
C PHE A 130 9.56 -14.95 4.27
N ASN A 131 10.17 -15.97 4.86
CA ASN A 131 9.60 -16.71 5.98
C ASN A 131 10.13 -16.11 7.29
N ASP A 132 9.61 -14.93 7.67
CA ASP A 132 10.04 -14.20 8.87
C ASP A 132 8.85 -13.55 9.57
N GLU A 133 8.88 -13.50 10.90
CA GLU A 133 7.76 -12.96 11.70
C GLU A 133 7.59 -11.44 11.59
N VAL A 134 8.60 -10.71 11.15
CA VAL A 134 8.61 -9.25 11.06
C VAL A 134 8.51 -8.79 9.60
N LEU A 135 9.44 -9.26 8.75
CA LEU A 135 9.57 -8.87 7.35
C LEU A 135 9.07 -10.03 6.46
N THR A 136 8.00 -9.82 5.71
CA THR A 136 7.47 -10.85 4.82
C THR A 136 7.74 -10.60 3.34
N TRP A 137 8.00 -9.36 2.97
CA TRP A 137 8.24 -9.06 1.56
C TRP A 137 9.14 -7.85 1.37
N ALA A 138 10.00 -7.93 0.35
CA ALA A 138 10.80 -6.81 -0.11
C ALA A 138 10.77 -6.69 -1.63
N ALA A 139 10.68 -5.46 -2.14
CA ALA A 139 10.75 -5.16 -3.56
C ALA A 139 11.94 -4.26 -3.87
N ASN A 140 12.72 -4.66 -4.87
CA ASN A 140 13.75 -3.83 -5.46
C ASN A 140 13.11 -2.83 -6.43
N GLU A 141 13.03 -1.56 -6.04
CA GLU A 141 12.39 -0.53 -6.86
C GLU A 141 13.17 -0.23 -8.14
N ASN A 142 14.51 -0.44 -8.15
CA ASN A 142 15.32 -0.27 -9.34
C ASN A 142 14.95 -1.29 -10.42
N SER A 143 14.61 -2.52 -10.05
CA SER A 143 14.20 -3.57 -10.98
C SER A 143 12.92 -3.22 -11.75
N LYS A 144 12.09 -2.35 -11.20
CA LYS A 144 10.87 -1.86 -11.84
C LYS A 144 11.16 -0.91 -13.01
N LYS A 145 12.40 -0.43 -13.16
CA LYS A 145 12.85 0.44 -14.28
C LYS A 145 11.91 1.63 -14.52
N ARG A 146 11.42 2.27 -13.45
CA ARG A 146 10.55 3.45 -13.51
C ARG A 146 11.33 4.74 -13.62
N PHE A 147 12.55 4.74 -13.11
CA PHE A 147 13.50 5.85 -13.09
C PHE A 147 14.92 5.29 -13.05
N LYS A 148 15.91 6.14 -13.33
CA LYS A 148 17.33 5.82 -13.17
C LYS A 148 17.78 6.25 -11.77
N SER A 149 18.52 5.41 -11.08
CA SER A 149 19.13 5.73 -9.79
C SER A 149 20.41 4.92 -9.61
N SER A 150 21.47 5.56 -9.13
CA SER A 150 22.70 4.91 -8.67
C SER A 150 22.56 4.30 -7.27
N ASN A 151 21.53 4.71 -6.53
CA ASN A 151 21.25 4.18 -5.21
C ASN A 151 20.39 2.93 -5.29
N SER A 152 20.56 2.02 -4.34
CA SER A 152 19.73 0.82 -4.20
C SER A 152 18.47 1.16 -3.42
N LEU A 153 17.30 0.97 -4.03
CA LEU A 153 16.00 1.42 -3.51
C LEU A 153 15.09 0.23 -3.25
N TRP A 154 14.58 0.14 -2.03
CA TRP A 154 13.76 -0.99 -1.59
C TRP A 154 12.48 -0.55 -0.88
N THR A 155 11.44 -1.33 -1.09
CA THR A 155 10.19 -1.28 -0.34
C THR A 155 10.07 -2.55 0.47
N LEU A 156 9.98 -2.43 1.79
CA LEU A 156 9.89 -3.51 2.76
C LEU A 156 8.48 -3.56 3.34
N GLN A 157 7.88 -4.75 3.44
CA GLN A 157 6.56 -4.94 4.03
C GLN A 157 6.61 -5.91 5.21
N SER A 158 5.93 -5.51 6.27
CA SER A 158 5.82 -6.31 7.48
C SER A 158 4.91 -7.53 7.32
N SER A 159 5.06 -8.49 8.22
CA SER A 159 4.03 -9.49 8.47
C SER A 159 2.76 -8.85 9.05
N VAL A 160 1.62 -9.51 8.87
CA VAL A 160 0.36 -9.13 9.50
C VAL A 160 0.47 -9.21 11.02
N LYS A 161 1.09 -10.27 11.55
CA LYS A 161 1.31 -10.49 12.99
C LYS A 161 2.07 -9.33 13.63
N TRP A 162 3.16 -8.90 13.00
CA TRP A 162 3.96 -7.76 13.43
C TRP A 162 3.18 -6.44 13.32
N ALA A 163 2.49 -6.23 12.20
CA ALA A 163 1.70 -5.03 11.97
C ALA A 163 0.57 -4.89 13.00
N LYS A 164 -0.16 -5.94 13.34
CA LYS A 164 -1.21 -5.92 14.39
C LYS A 164 -0.67 -5.38 15.72
N LYS A 165 0.55 -5.79 16.10
CA LYS A 165 1.19 -5.31 17.33
C LYS A 165 1.67 -3.86 17.25
N SER A 166 2.03 -3.38 16.06
CA SER A 166 2.84 -2.15 15.90
C SER A 166 2.10 -0.98 15.26
N ILE A 167 0.98 -1.22 14.57
CA ILE A 167 0.29 -0.23 13.72
C ILE A 167 -0.18 1.03 14.47
N ASN A 168 -0.49 0.93 15.75
CA ASN A 168 -1.02 2.05 16.52
C ASN A 168 0.10 3.00 17.03
N PHE A 169 1.35 2.54 17.05
CA PHE A 169 2.46 3.33 17.61
C PHE A 169 3.70 3.44 16.69
N TYR A 170 3.66 2.88 15.48
CA TYR A 170 4.81 2.89 14.57
C TYR A 170 5.38 4.29 14.29
N LYS A 171 4.57 5.34 14.34
CA LYS A 171 5.02 6.72 14.14
C LYS A 171 5.83 7.26 15.33
N LYS A 172 5.50 6.81 16.54
CA LYS A 172 6.14 7.27 17.79
C LYS A 172 7.34 6.38 18.16
N ASN A 173 7.34 5.13 17.73
CA ASN A 173 8.38 4.17 18.07
C ASN A 173 9.25 3.84 16.85
N LYS A 174 10.43 4.47 16.78
CA LYS A 174 11.43 4.24 15.72
C LYS A 174 11.91 2.78 15.64
N ASN A 175 11.75 1.98 16.69
CA ASN A 175 12.12 0.57 16.68
C ASN A 175 11.30 -0.25 15.68
N VAL A 176 10.07 0.15 15.38
CA VAL A 176 9.23 -0.54 14.38
C VAL A 176 9.87 -0.47 12.99
N GLU A 177 10.34 0.71 12.59
CA GLU A 177 11.05 0.92 11.33
C GLU A 177 12.40 0.21 11.32
N ASN A 178 13.17 0.39 12.42
CA ASN A 178 14.50 -0.19 12.54
C ASN A 178 14.48 -1.72 12.50
N MET A 179 13.44 -2.36 13.03
CA MET A 179 13.28 -3.81 13.02
C MET A 179 13.12 -4.36 11.59
N LEU A 180 12.23 -3.74 10.78
CA LEU A 180 12.06 -4.11 9.38
C LEU A 180 13.38 -3.96 8.59
N ILE A 181 14.06 -2.83 8.81
CA ILE A 181 15.33 -2.56 8.14
C ILE A 181 16.40 -3.56 8.61
N SER A 182 16.50 -3.85 9.90
CA SER A 182 17.47 -4.78 10.44
C SER A 182 17.34 -6.19 9.86
N LYS A 183 16.10 -6.70 9.76
CA LYS A 183 15.83 -7.99 9.11
C LYS A 183 16.28 -8.01 7.65
N PHE A 184 16.04 -6.92 6.93
CA PHE A 184 16.49 -6.77 5.55
C PHE A 184 18.02 -6.70 5.44
N LEU A 185 18.69 -5.96 6.32
CA LEU A 185 20.15 -5.85 6.35
C LEU A 185 20.82 -7.20 6.63
N ASN A 186 20.29 -7.96 7.59
CA ASN A 186 20.80 -9.30 7.93
C ASN A 186 20.73 -10.25 6.74
N PHE A 187 19.67 -10.16 5.94
CA PHE A 187 19.53 -11.00 4.75
C PHE A 187 20.43 -10.55 3.59
N THR A 188 20.56 -9.24 3.38
CA THR A 188 21.23 -8.70 2.18
C THR A 188 22.72 -8.43 2.40
N GLY A 189 23.18 -8.34 3.65
CA GLY A 189 24.51 -7.87 3.99
C GLY A 189 24.73 -6.37 3.76
N PHE A 190 23.68 -5.60 3.49
CA PHE A 190 23.80 -4.16 3.29
C PHE A 190 24.20 -3.46 4.59
N LYS A 191 25.01 -2.39 4.45
CA LYS A 191 25.55 -1.67 5.61
C LYS A 191 24.58 -0.58 6.07
N LYS A 192 24.27 -0.55 7.37
CA LYS A 192 23.37 0.43 7.99
C LYS A 192 23.80 1.89 7.77
N ASN A 193 25.11 2.16 7.82
CA ASN A 193 25.68 3.50 7.59
C ASN A 193 25.57 4.00 6.14
N LYS A 194 25.09 3.17 5.23
CA LYS A 194 24.81 3.53 3.82
C LYS A 194 23.35 3.94 3.58
N ILE A 195 22.51 3.91 4.61
CA ILE A 195 21.13 4.39 4.49
C ILE A 195 21.14 5.92 4.35
N ILE A 196 20.59 6.39 3.23
CA ILE A 196 20.47 7.83 2.91
C ILE A 196 19.03 8.34 3.00
N PHE A 197 18.07 7.42 2.99
CA PHE A 197 16.64 7.75 3.10
C PHE A 197 15.88 6.58 3.71
N LYS A 198 14.93 6.89 4.56
CA LYS A 198 13.93 5.94 5.04
C LYS A 198 12.62 6.65 5.35
N LYS A 199 11.50 5.99 5.04
CA LYS A 199 10.17 6.49 5.36
C LYS A 199 9.21 5.33 5.57
N THR A 200 8.52 5.34 6.68
CA THR A 200 7.58 4.28 7.07
C THR A 200 6.13 4.76 7.03
N HIS A 201 5.26 3.92 6.50
CA HIS A 201 3.81 4.14 6.46
C HIS A 201 3.07 2.90 6.97
N GLY A 202 2.07 3.12 7.81
CA GLY A 202 1.20 2.07 8.31
C GLY A 202 -0.15 2.07 7.59
N TRP A 203 -0.50 0.95 7.01
CA TRP A 203 -1.81 0.68 6.41
C TRP A 203 -2.65 -0.07 7.43
N LYS A 204 -3.65 0.58 7.99
CA LYS A 204 -4.49 -0.03 9.04
C LYS A 204 -5.46 -1.06 8.46
N TYR A 205 -5.85 -0.88 7.21
CA TYR A 205 -6.79 -1.71 6.48
C TYR A 205 -6.26 -1.99 5.08
N SER A 206 -5.73 -3.20 4.84
CA SER A 206 -5.25 -3.66 3.53
C SER A 206 -5.71 -5.08 3.20
#